data_9acecdf42d79f83b41596c1e00f41a57
#
_entry.id   9acecdf42d79f83b41596c1e00f41a57
#
_cell.length_a   1.000
_cell.length_b   1.000
_cell.length_c   1.000
_cell.angle_alpha   90.00
_cell.angle_beta   90.00
_cell.angle_gamma   90.00
#
_symmetry.space_group_name_H-M   'P 1'
#
loop_
_entity.id
_entity.type
_entity.pdbx_description
1 polymer ?
#
loop_
_entity_poly.entity_id
_entity_poly.type
_entity_poly.pdbx_seq_one_letter_code
_entity_poly.pdbx_strand_id
1 'polypeptide(L)'
;MKWDVNCCDGIYNSFDVHFTSACDNRCRHCIDMKYQGKGIIMPDPKAIAKTIIDHSEGYDDVLFLGGEPCLYLDELYDCINRIKAATDLKCFVTTSVPKTCYTKYPTFLRILEIVDGMNLSVQHYREDVADEIRCVKSTFDRQKFYADLPMKEKLRINLNIVKPYLYERDDLLACLKHYDDMGYREIKLSEIQHGTEHFVSFEKTLGMKLKSPFAYGCQQWVDMRPYIPGYKSKLLLKRSCFLCEETLKASFMDGVKVIRKYLLRPNKGHYAVVYEDGSLANGWV
;
A
#
# COMPACT_ATOMS: atom_id res chain seq x y z
N MET A 1 3.81 2.42 -16.45
CA MET A 1 3.73 1.44 -15.35
C MET A 1 2.31 0.89 -15.33
N LYS A 2 2.11 -0.42 -15.41
CA LYS A 2 0.79 -1.04 -15.29
C LYS A 2 0.60 -1.46 -13.83
N TRP A 3 -0.09 -0.62 -13.07
CA TRP A 3 -0.61 -0.94 -11.75
C TRP A 3 -2.01 -1.57 -11.84
N ASP A 4 -2.46 -1.86 -13.08
CA ASP A 4 -3.81 -2.37 -13.34
C ASP A 4 -3.81 -3.87 -13.11
N VAL A 5 -3.93 -4.29 -11.85
CA VAL A 5 -4.20 -5.68 -11.51
C VAL A 5 -5.60 -5.76 -10.95
N ASN A 6 -6.53 -6.19 -11.78
CA ASN A 6 -7.81 -6.73 -11.31
C ASN A 6 -7.55 -8.14 -10.82
N CYS A 7 -7.46 -8.33 -9.51
CA CYS A 7 -7.29 -9.66 -8.92
C CYS A 7 -8.40 -10.65 -9.30
N CYS A 8 -9.48 -10.19 -9.93
CA CYS A 8 -10.58 -11.02 -10.40
C CYS A 8 -10.46 -11.45 -11.85
N ASP A 9 -9.72 -10.71 -12.66
CA ASP A 9 -9.60 -10.93 -14.11
C ASP A 9 -8.22 -11.45 -14.53
N GLY A 10 -7.25 -11.44 -13.63
CA GLY A 10 -5.87 -11.82 -13.90
C GLY A 10 -5.29 -12.74 -12.84
N ILE A 11 -4.28 -13.46 -13.24
CA ILE A 11 -3.37 -14.16 -12.35
C ILE A 11 -2.56 -13.07 -11.65
N TYR A 12 -2.69 -12.94 -10.34
CA TYR A 12 -1.86 -12.06 -9.52
C TYR A 12 -0.79 -12.91 -8.86
N ASN A 13 0.45 -12.70 -9.26
CA ASN A 13 1.60 -13.44 -8.77
C ASN A 13 2.53 -12.45 -8.08
N SER A 14 2.38 -12.26 -6.78
CA SER A 14 3.17 -11.28 -6.04
C SER A 14 3.63 -11.82 -4.70
N PHE A 15 4.84 -11.42 -4.33
CA PHE A 15 5.28 -11.46 -2.93
C PHE A 15 4.89 -10.16 -2.24
N ASP A 16 4.18 -10.25 -1.12
CA ASP A 16 4.14 -9.18 -0.12
C ASP A 16 5.28 -9.42 0.88
N VAL A 17 6.14 -8.42 1.08
CA VAL A 17 7.23 -8.50 2.05
C VAL A 17 6.88 -7.66 3.25
N HIS A 18 6.60 -8.31 4.38
CA HIS A 18 6.55 -7.64 5.68
C HIS A 18 7.98 -7.36 6.14
N PHE A 19 8.54 -6.26 5.62
CA PHE A 19 9.98 -5.98 5.73
C PHE A 19 10.42 -5.70 7.16
N THR A 20 9.55 -5.09 7.96
CA THR A 20 9.78 -4.81 9.39
C THR A 20 8.47 -4.55 10.10
N SER A 21 8.37 -4.89 11.38
CA SER A 21 7.28 -4.48 12.26
C SER A 21 7.52 -3.10 12.91
N ALA A 22 8.71 -2.51 12.73
CA ALA A 22 9.00 -1.16 13.21
C ALA A 22 8.27 -0.10 12.36
N CYS A 23 7.69 0.88 13.02
CA CYS A 23 7.07 2.04 12.39
C CYS A 23 7.23 3.27 13.28
N ASP A 24 7.55 4.42 12.68
CA ASP A 24 7.60 5.70 13.39
C ASP A 24 6.22 6.37 13.55
N ASN A 25 5.19 5.82 12.89
CA ASN A 25 3.81 6.27 13.00
C ASN A 25 3.00 5.38 13.95
N ARG A 26 1.82 5.89 14.38
CA ARG A 26 0.86 5.20 15.26
C ARG A 26 -0.58 5.37 14.72
N CYS A 27 -0.75 5.25 13.39
CA CYS A 27 -2.02 5.48 12.71
C CYS A 27 -3.13 4.61 13.29
N ARG A 28 -4.24 5.24 13.75
CA ARG A 28 -5.35 4.51 14.39
C ARG A 28 -6.06 3.51 13.48
N HIS A 29 -6.00 3.72 12.17
CA HIS A 29 -6.59 2.85 11.15
C HIS A 29 -5.60 1.82 10.58
N CYS A 30 -4.39 1.71 11.16
CA CYS A 30 -3.36 0.81 10.66
C CYS A 30 -3.73 -0.65 10.88
N ILE A 31 -3.70 -1.46 9.83
CA ILE A 31 -3.96 -2.90 9.91
C ILE A 31 -2.81 -3.65 10.59
N ASP A 32 -1.59 -3.09 10.56
CA ASP A 32 -0.39 -3.70 11.17
C ASP A 32 -0.26 -3.44 12.67
N MET A 33 -1.16 -2.67 13.28
CA MET A 33 -1.13 -2.44 14.74
C MET A 33 -1.10 -3.73 15.55
N LYS A 34 -1.69 -4.80 15.06
CA LYS A 34 -1.68 -6.12 15.71
C LYS A 34 -0.28 -6.76 15.80
N TYR A 35 0.64 -6.32 14.93
CA TYR A 35 2.04 -6.78 14.93
C TYR A 35 2.96 -5.86 15.75
N GLN A 36 2.56 -4.61 15.97
CA GLN A 36 3.27 -3.67 16.81
C GLN A 36 3.23 -4.16 18.26
N GLY A 37 4.37 -4.49 18.83
CA GLY A 37 4.47 -5.01 20.20
C GLY A 37 4.88 -6.49 20.29
N LYS A 38 4.97 -7.20 19.18
CA LYS A 38 5.56 -8.56 19.14
C LYS A 38 7.11 -8.56 19.11
N GLY A 39 7.70 -7.42 19.41
CA GLY A 39 9.13 -7.15 19.31
C GLY A 39 9.45 -6.44 17.98
N ILE A 40 10.49 -5.62 18.00
CA ILE A 40 11.04 -5.01 16.81
C ILE A 40 12.08 -5.98 16.28
N ILE A 41 11.77 -6.64 15.20
CA ILE A 41 12.71 -7.50 14.49
C ILE A 41 13.33 -6.65 13.37
N MET A 42 14.66 -6.53 13.39
CA MET A 42 15.38 -5.90 12.28
C MET A 42 15.26 -6.81 11.04
N PRO A 43 15.04 -6.23 9.85
CA PRO A 43 14.98 -7.03 8.64
C PRO A 43 16.33 -7.70 8.36
N ASP A 44 16.29 -8.97 7.94
CA ASP A 44 17.44 -9.66 7.36
C ASP A 44 17.36 -9.60 5.81
N PRO A 45 18.04 -8.63 5.17
CA PRO A 45 17.94 -8.43 3.73
C PRO A 45 18.45 -9.64 2.92
N LYS A 46 19.37 -10.41 3.49
CA LYS A 46 19.93 -11.61 2.82
C LYS A 46 18.95 -12.77 2.88
N ALA A 47 18.35 -13.02 4.03
CA ALA A 47 17.36 -14.08 4.21
C ALA A 47 16.11 -13.80 3.38
N ILE A 48 15.59 -12.56 3.43
CA ILE A 48 14.44 -12.13 2.63
C ILE A 48 14.72 -12.31 1.13
N ALA A 49 15.83 -11.75 0.64
CA ALA A 49 16.19 -11.86 -0.78
C ALA A 49 16.38 -13.30 -1.21
N LYS A 50 17.06 -14.13 -0.41
CA LYS A 50 17.25 -15.55 -0.69
C LYS A 50 15.91 -16.27 -0.84
N THR A 51 14.98 -16.08 0.07
CA THR A 51 13.65 -16.71 0.02
C THR A 51 12.90 -16.33 -1.25
N ILE A 52 12.90 -15.03 -1.61
CA ILE A 52 12.24 -14.54 -2.82
C ILE A 52 12.89 -15.13 -4.09
N ILE A 53 14.21 -15.15 -4.16
CA ILE A 53 14.96 -15.71 -5.30
C ILE A 53 14.69 -17.20 -5.46
N ASP A 54 14.76 -17.96 -4.37
CA ASP A 54 14.55 -19.42 -4.38
C ASP A 54 13.13 -19.83 -4.81
N HIS A 55 12.14 -18.93 -4.64
CA HIS A 55 10.72 -19.18 -4.94
C HIS A 55 10.17 -18.28 -6.06
N SER A 56 11.02 -17.61 -6.83
CA SER A 56 10.63 -16.58 -7.81
C SER A 56 9.84 -17.13 -9.00
N GLU A 57 9.92 -18.43 -9.27
CA GLU A 57 9.24 -19.04 -10.40
C GLU A 57 7.71 -18.86 -10.32
N GLY A 58 7.14 -18.30 -11.37
CA GLY A 58 5.70 -18.03 -11.45
C GLY A 58 5.23 -16.75 -10.76
N TYR A 59 6.15 -15.95 -10.20
CA TYR A 59 5.85 -14.64 -9.64
C TYR A 59 6.24 -13.50 -10.60
N ASP A 60 5.52 -12.39 -10.54
CA ASP A 60 5.72 -11.21 -11.40
C ASP A 60 6.37 -10.04 -10.65
N ASP A 61 6.08 -9.90 -9.36
CA ASP A 61 6.53 -8.76 -8.58
C ASP A 61 6.69 -9.03 -7.08
N VAL A 62 7.34 -8.08 -6.43
CA VAL A 62 7.57 -8.01 -4.99
C VAL A 62 7.13 -6.65 -4.47
N LEU A 63 6.28 -6.61 -3.46
CA LEU A 63 5.84 -5.40 -2.78
C LEU A 63 6.40 -5.34 -1.35
N PHE A 64 7.34 -4.45 -1.11
CA PHE A 64 7.86 -4.17 0.23
C PHE A 64 6.90 -3.26 0.99
N LEU A 65 6.44 -3.74 2.14
CA LEU A 65 5.52 -3.07 3.05
C LEU A 65 5.75 -3.57 4.49
N GLY A 66 4.80 -3.46 5.38
CA GLY A 66 4.89 -3.82 6.79
C GLY A 66 4.73 -2.59 7.66
N GLY A 67 5.51 -2.44 8.73
CA GLY A 67 5.53 -1.20 9.51
C GLY A 67 5.94 0.00 8.64
N GLU A 68 7.23 0.31 8.60
CA GLU A 68 7.77 1.34 7.70
C GLU A 68 9.12 0.89 7.13
N PRO A 69 9.15 0.36 5.89
CA PRO A 69 10.38 -0.18 5.29
C PRO A 69 11.53 0.84 5.20
N CYS A 70 11.20 2.09 4.95
CA CYS A 70 12.22 3.14 4.80
C CYS A 70 12.88 3.60 6.12
N LEU A 71 12.54 3.00 7.25
CA LEU A 71 13.36 3.13 8.47
C LEU A 71 14.73 2.45 8.30
N TYR A 72 14.81 1.41 7.48
CA TYR A 72 15.99 0.58 7.23
C TYR A 72 16.41 0.68 5.75
N LEU A 73 16.78 1.90 5.31
CA LEU A 73 17.07 2.19 3.89
C LEU A 73 18.24 1.39 3.32
N ASP A 74 19.30 1.16 4.12
CA ASP A 74 20.48 0.45 3.65
C ASP A 74 20.18 -1.05 3.45
N GLU A 75 19.43 -1.63 4.37
CA GLU A 75 18.95 -3.02 4.31
C GLU A 75 17.93 -3.20 3.17
N LEU A 76 17.05 -2.22 2.99
CA LEU A 76 16.05 -2.23 1.91
C LEU A 76 16.75 -2.17 0.54
N TYR A 77 17.76 -1.29 0.40
CA TYR A 77 18.56 -1.21 -0.82
C TYR A 77 19.29 -2.52 -1.11
N ASP A 78 19.98 -3.12 -0.10
CA ASP A 78 20.69 -4.39 -0.26
C ASP A 78 19.74 -5.52 -0.69
N CYS A 79 18.57 -5.61 -0.04
CA CYS A 79 17.55 -6.62 -0.37
C CYS A 79 17.05 -6.49 -1.81
N ILE A 80 16.61 -5.30 -2.21
CA ILE A 80 16.10 -5.03 -3.56
C ILE A 80 17.18 -5.28 -4.62
N ASN A 81 18.40 -4.82 -4.36
CA ASN A 81 19.51 -4.98 -5.30
C ASN A 81 19.85 -6.47 -5.53
N ARG A 82 19.81 -7.31 -4.48
CA ARG A 82 20.00 -8.77 -4.60
C ARG A 82 18.91 -9.42 -5.44
N ILE A 83 17.65 -9.06 -5.23
CA ILE A 83 16.51 -9.60 -5.99
C ILE A 83 16.63 -9.20 -7.45
N LYS A 84 16.87 -7.91 -7.73
CA LYS A 84 17.02 -7.39 -9.10
C LYS A 84 18.23 -7.95 -9.84
N ALA A 85 19.31 -8.32 -9.13
CA ALA A 85 20.48 -8.95 -9.74
C ALA A 85 20.26 -10.41 -10.12
N ALA A 86 19.32 -11.11 -9.48
CA ALA A 86 19.08 -12.53 -9.64
C ALA A 86 17.77 -12.91 -10.35
N THR A 87 16.85 -11.95 -10.51
CA THR A 87 15.50 -12.19 -11.06
C THR A 87 15.02 -11.01 -11.91
N ASP A 88 14.01 -11.25 -12.73
CA ASP A 88 13.30 -10.22 -13.49
C ASP A 88 12.08 -9.65 -12.73
N LEU A 89 11.91 -9.98 -11.45
CA LEU A 89 10.82 -9.52 -10.62
C LEU A 89 10.79 -7.99 -10.54
N LYS A 90 9.60 -7.41 -10.66
CA LYS A 90 9.41 -5.98 -10.40
C LYS A 90 9.37 -5.74 -8.90
N CYS A 91 10.08 -4.71 -8.45
CA CYS A 91 10.15 -4.36 -7.04
C CYS A 91 9.40 -3.06 -6.78
N PHE A 92 8.46 -3.10 -5.85
CA PHE A 92 7.66 -1.97 -5.40
C PHE A 92 7.84 -1.74 -3.91
N VAL A 93 7.78 -0.49 -3.47
CA VAL A 93 7.88 -0.11 -2.06
C VAL A 93 6.67 0.73 -1.66
N THR A 94 6.13 0.50 -0.48
CA THR A 94 5.13 1.37 0.16
C THR A 94 5.76 2.01 1.38
N THR A 95 5.75 3.34 1.46
CA THR A 95 6.35 4.11 2.56
C THR A 95 5.50 5.31 2.95
N SER A 96 5.50 5.66 4.22
CA SER A 96 4.95 6.92 4.73
C SER A 96 5.99 8.06 4.72
N VAL A 97 7.17 7.80 4.17
CA VAL A 97 8.32 8.72 4.12
C VAL A 97 8.74 9.16 5.51
N PRO A 98 9.40 8.30 6.27
CA PRO A 98 9.94 8.63 7.58
C PRO A 98 11.10 9.65 7.46
N LYS A 99 11.51 10.22 8.59
CA LYS A 99 12.63 11.17 8.61
C LYS A 99 13.92 10.60 8.02
N THR A 100 14.11 9.30 8.07
CA THR A 100 15.27 8.61 7.46
C THR A 100 15.37 8.87 5.97
N CYS A 101 14.27 8.99 5.22
CA CYS A 101 14.29 9.35 3.80
C CYS A 101 14.90 10.73 3.56
N TYR A 102 14.69 11.66 4.49
CA TYR A 102 15.29 13.00 4.43
C TYR A 102 16.76 13.00 4.87
N THR A 103 17.08 12.34 5.99
CA THR A 103 18.44 12.35 6.55
C THR A 103 19.42 11.48 5.77
N LYS A 104 18.94 10.41 5.13
CA LYS A 104 19.70 9.52 4.23
C LYS A 104 19.22 9.65 2.78
N TYR A 105 18.99 10.89 2.33
CA TYR A 105 18.44 11.19 1.02
C TYR A 105 19.17 10.50 -0.15
N PRO A 106 20.52 10.45 -0.18
CA PRO A 106 21.23 9.73 -1.24
C PRO A 106 20.86 8.24 -1.31
N THR A 107 20.75 7.55 -0.17
CA THR A 107 20.33 6.13 -0.15
C THR A 107 18.87 5.98 -0.62
N PHE A 108 17.99 6.89 -0.18
CA PHE A 108 16.60 6.90 -0.65
C PHE A 108 16.50 7.07 -2.18
N LEU A 109 17.29 7.97 -2.78
CA LEU A 109 17.34 8.15 -4.23
C LEU A 109 17.84 6.90 -4.95
N ARG A 110 18.88 6.24 -4.43
CA ARG A 110 19.36 4.97 -5.01
C ARG A 110 18.28 3.88 -5.00
N ILE A 111 17.46 3.82 -3.95
CA ILE A 111 16.30 2.91 -3.94
C ILE A 111 15.31 3.32 -5.03
N LEU A 112 14.97 4.60 -5.13
CA LEU A 112 14.03 5.09 -6.14
C LEU A 112 14.52 4.84 -7.57
N GLU A 113 15.82 4.87 -7.81
CA GLU A 113 16.42 4.54 -9.11
C GLU A 113 16.19 3.07 -9.49
N ILE A 114 16.35 2.13 -8.55
CA ILE A 114 16.31 0.69 -8.85
C ILE A 114 14.91 0.06 -8.76
N VAL A 115 13.96 0.66 -8.02
CA VAL A 115 12.58 0.14 -7.94
C VAL A 115 11.79 0.44 -9.19
N ASP A 116 10.79 -0.39 -9.47
CA ASP A 116 9.84 -0.19 -10.57
C ASP A 116 8.74 0.81 -10.20
N GLY A 117 8.52 1.04 -8.90
CA GLY A 117 7.63 2.06 -8.40
C GLY A 117 7.58 2.15 -6.88
N MET A 118 7.12 3.30 -6.40
CA MET A 118 6.97 3.55 -4.97
C MET A 118 5.64 4.20 -4.64
N ASN A 119 4.95 3.65 -3.65
CA ASN A 119 3.74 4.21 -3.07
C ASN A 119 4.11 5.14 -1.92
N LEU A 120 3.75 6.39 -2.02
CA LEU A 120 3.87 7.36 -0.93
C LEU A 120 2.55 7.40 -0.16
N SER A 121 2.51 6.81 1.02
CA SER A 121 1.34 6.83 1.91
C SER A 121 1.23 8.18 2.59
N VAL A 122 0.73 9.16 1.86
CA VAL A 122 0.43 10.49 2.38
C VAL A 122 -0.92 10.46 3.07
N GLN A 123 -1.05 11.06 4.24
CA GLN A 123 -2.31 11.02 4.98
C GLN A 123 -3.22 12.18 4.61
N HIS A 124 -2.64 13.37 4.47
CA HIS A 124 -3.33 14.61 4.13
C HIS A 124 -2.33 15.63 3.58
N TYR A 125 -2.80 16.61 2.78
CA TYR A 125 -1.94 17.71 2.28
C TYR A 125 -1.61 18.74 3.37
N ARG A 126 -2.47 18.91 4.35
CA ARG A 126 -2.19 19.71 5.54
C ARG A 126 -1.42 18.85 6.54
N GLU A 127 -0.24 19.33 6.93
CA GLU A 127 0.66 18.55 7.80
C GLU A 127 0.08 18.38 9.22
N ASP A 128 -0.64 19.38 9.74
CA ASP A 128 -1.32 19.31 11.04
C ASP A 128 -2.34 18.15 11.08
N VAL A 129 -3.17 18.02 10.05
CA VAL A 129 -4.14 16.93 9.92
C VAL A 129 -3.42 15.58 9.69
N ALA A 130 -2.38 15.58 8.88
CA ALA A 130 -1.59 14.38 8.64
C ALA A 130 -0.92 13.86 9.92
N ASP A 131 -0.45 14.76 10.79
CA ASP A 131 0.13 14.43 12.09
C ASP A 131 -0.91 13.83 13.06
N GLU A 132 -2.14 14.36 13.05
CA GLU A 132 -3.24 13.78 13.83
C GLU A 132 -3.57 12.35 13.35
N ILE A 133 -3.63 12.11 12.04
CA ILE A 133 -3.89 10.78 11.47
C ILE A 133 -2.77 9.81 11.84
N ARG A 134 -1.51 10.26 11.76
CA ARG A 134 -0.33 9.46 12.12
C ARG A 134 -0.14 9.29 13.63
N CYS A 135 -0.83 10.10 14.45
CA CYS A 135 -0.62 10.22 15.90
C CYS A 135 0.83 10.54 16.29
N VAL A 136 1.56 11.23 15.42
CA VAL A 136 2.96 11.62 15.60
C VAL A 136 3.20 12.96 14.91
N LYS A 137 3.85 13.88 15.61
CA LYS A 137 4.24 15.17 15.02
C LYS A 137 5.40 15.01 14.05
N SER A 138 5.27 15.58 12.88
CA SER A 138 6.33 15.66 11.89
C SER A 138 7.49 16.49 12.41
N THR A 139 8.71 16.04 12.12
CA THR A 139 9.96 16.74 12.48
C THR A 139 10.65 17.33 11.26
N PHE A 140 10.03 17.27 10.09
CA PHE A 140 10.49 17.87 8.84
C PHE A 140 9.30 18.19 7.95
N ASP A 141 9.50 19.07 6.98
CA ASP A 141 8.47 19.44 6.00
C ASP A 141 8.30 18.35 4.93
N ARG A 142 7.33 17.46 5.14
CA ARG A 142 7.02 16.37 4.20
C ARG A 142 6.43 16.91 2.90
N GLN A 143 5.64 17.98 2.94
CA GLN A 143 5.02 18.52 1.72
C GLN A 143 6.09 19.09 0.79
N LYS A 144 7.05 19.81 1.34
CA LYS A 144 8.22 20.27 0.58
C LYS A 144 9.03 19.07 0.05
N PHE A 145 9.25 18.04 0.86
CA PHE A 145 9.95 16.84 0.42
C PHE A 145 9.24 16.18 -0.76
N TYR A 146 7.91 16.01 -0.70
CA TYR A 146 7.13 15.46 -1.81
C TYR A 146 7.19 16.34 -3.07
N ALA A 147 7.16 17.67 -2.93
CA ALA A 147 7.27 18.59 -4.05
C ALA A 147 8.61 18.46 -4.77
N ASP A 148 9.70 18.29 -4.01
CA ASP A 148 11.08 18.27 -4.50
C ASP A 148 11.53 16.88 -5.02
N LEU A 149 10.73 15.81 -4.82
CA LEU A 149 11.10 14.46 -5.27
C LEU A 149 11.25 14.39 -6.80
N PRO A 150 12.35 13.81 -7.30
CA PRO A 150 12.51 13.50 -8.73
C PRO A 150 11.72 12.24 -9.12
N MET A 151 11.76 11.86 -10.40
CA MET A 151 11.21 10.60 -10.93
C MET A 151 9.74 10.37 -10.53
N LYS A 152 8.92 11.43 -10.58
CA LYS A 152 7.50 11.38 -10.19
C LYS A 152 6.68 10.38 -11.01
N GLU A 153 7.16 9.97 -12.17
CA GLU A 153 6.58 8.91 -12.99
C GLU A 153 6.67 7.51 -12.34
N LYS A 154 7.60 7.31 -11.41
CA LYS A 154 7.70 6.09 -10.59
C LYS A 154 6.92 6.18 -9.29
N LEU A 155 6.43 7.36 -8.93
CA LEU A 155 5.78 7.63 -7.65
C LEU A 155 4.27 7.64 -7.78
N ARG A 156 3.60 6.98 -6.85
CA ARG A 156 2.15 7.00 -6.71
C ARG A 156 1.77 7.54 -5.34
N ILE A 157 0.97 8.60 -5.31
CA ILE A 157 0.35 9.08 -4.07
C ILE A 157 -0.72 8.08 -3.63
N ASN A 158 -0.69 7.67 -2.38
CA ASN A 158 -1.67 6.79 -1.75
C ASN A 158 -2.38 7.54 -0.61
N LEU A 159 -3.67 7.78 -0.79
CA LEU A 159 -4.56 8.45 0.16
C LEU A 159 -5.60 7.49 0.69
N ASN A 160 -5.70 7.34 1.99
CA ASN A 160 -6.78 6.61 2.64
C ASN A 160 -7.94 7.56 2.95
N ILE A 161 -9.15 7.19 2.51
CA ILE A 161 -10.37 7.89 2.91
C ILE A 161 -10.72 7.40 4.31
N VAL A 162 -10.67 8.33 5.28
CA VAL A 162 -10.72 7.97 6.70
C VAL A 162 -11.43 9.04 7.53
N LYS A 163 -12.37 8.62 8.37
CA LYS A 163 -13.00 9.50 9.37
C LYS A 163 -12.08 9.64 10.61
N PRO A 164 -12.11 10.81 11.26
CA PRO A 164 -12.86 12.04 10.92
C PRO A 164 -12.07 13.03 10.04
N TYR A 165 -11.03 12.59 9.35
CA TYR A 165 -10.03 13.47 8.74
C TYR A 165 -10.24 13.72 7.24
N LEU A 166 -10.20 12.66 6.41
CA LEU A 166 -10.34 12.77 4.97
C LEU A 166 -11.60 12.01 4.53
N TYR A 167 -12.76 12.61 4.73
CA TYR A 167 -14.05 11.98 4.42
C TYR A 167 -15.09 12.96 3.84
N GLU A 168 -14.82 14.25 3.94
CA GLU A 168 -15.66 15.28 3.30
C GLU A 168 -15.20 15.48 1.86
N ARG A 169 -16.16 15.78 0.98
CA ARG A 169 -15.91 15.92 -0.46
C ARG A 169 -14.87 16.98 -0.78
N ASP A 170 -15.00 18.15 -0.18
CA ASP A 170 -14.17 19.31 -0.49
C ASP A 170 -12.73 19.10 -0.01
N ASP A 171 -12.53 18.50 1.16
CA ASP A 171 -11.20 18.12 1.66
C ASP A 171 -10.53 17.08 0.76
N LEU A 172 -11.30 16.08 0.31
CA LEU A 172 -10.79 15.08 -0.62
C LEU A 172 -10.36 15.73 -1.94
N LEU A 173 -11.21 16.60 -2.52
CA LEU A 173 -10.89 17.28 -3.77
C LEU A 173 -9.68 18.21 -3.61
N ALA A 174 -9.55 18.89 -2.46
CA ALA A 174 -8.38 19.71 -2.15
C ALA A 174 -7.10 18.88 -2.06
N CYS A 175 -7.14 17.71 -1.41
CA CYS A 175 -6.00 16.77 -1.38
C CYS A 175 -5.60 16.31 -2.78
N LEU A 176 -6.57 15.89 -3.59
CA LEU A 176 -6.31 15.46 -4.96
C LEU A 176 -5.67 16.56 -5.79
N LYS A 177 -6.24 17.77 -5.72
CA LYS A 177 -5.72 18.93 -6.44
C LYS A 177 -4.30 19.29 -6.05
N HIS A 178 -3.99 19.25 -4.76
CA HIS A 178 -2.67 19.55 -4.22
C HIS A 178 -1.59 18.64 -4.84
N TYR A 179 -1.80 17.33 -4.86
CA TYR A 179 -0.82 16.39 -5.40
C TYR A 179 -0.80 16.35 -6.93
N ASP A 180 -1.93 16.62 -7.59
CA ASP A 180 -1.98 16.82 -9.05
C ASP A 180 -1.15 18.02 -9.48
N ASP A 181 -1.25 19.14 -8.75
CA ASP A 181 -0.46 20.36 -8.99
C ASP A 181 1.03 20.15 -8.73
N MET A 182 1.41 19.28 -7.80
CA MET A 182 2.80 18.86 -7.61
C MET A 182 3.36 18.02 -8.78
N GLY A 183 2.52 17.61 -9.74
CA GLY A 183 2.92 16.89 -10.94
C GLY A 183 3.02 15.38 -10.79
N TYR A 184 2.42 14.79 -9.75
CA TYR A 184 2.31 13.34 -9.64
C TYR A 184 1.44 12.77 -10.76
N ARG A 185 1.87 11.64 -11.35
CA ARG A 185 1.18 11.03 -12.51
C ARG A 185 0.04 10.11 -12.09
N GLU A 186 0.09 9.59 -10.87
CA GLU A 186 -0.88 8.63 -10.36
C GLU A 186 -1.23 8.91 -8.90
N ILE A 187 -2.53 8.96 -8.60
CA ILE A 187 -3.05 9.10 -7.24
C ILE A 187 -4.02 7.95 -6.99
N LYS A 188 -3.74 7.17 -5.97
CA LYS A 188 -4.60 6.08 -5.49
C LYS A 188 -5.39 6.53 -4.27
N LEU A 189 -6.69 6.36 -4.35
CA LEU A 189 -7.60 6.47 -3.22
C LEU A 189 -7.91 5.07 -2.68
N SER A 190 -7.92 4.91 -1.38
CA SER A 190 -8.27 3.63 -0.75
C SER A 190 -9.35 3.83 0.28
N GLU A 191 -10.44 3.07 0.17
CA GLU A 191 -11.33 2.84 1.30
C GLU A 191 -10.61 1.95 2.30
N ILE A 192 -10.67 2.30 3.58
CA ILE A 192 -10.14 1.44 4.64
C ILE A 192 -11.10 0.28 4.90
N GLN A 193 -10.68 -0.68 5.72
CA GLN A 193 -11.47 -1.87 6.00
C GLN A 193 -12.84 -1.54 6.59
N HIS A 194 -13.89 -2.17 6.06
CA HIS A 194 -15.25 -2.09 6.58
C HIS A 194 -15.32 -2.53 8.06
N GLY A 195 -16.29 -1.98 8.79
CA GLY A 195 -16.54 -2.36 10.17
C GLY A 195 -15.63 -1.70 11.20
N THR A 196 -14.70 -0.84 10.78
CA THR A 196 -13.98 0.05 11.68
C THR A 196 -14.74 1.37 11.87
N GLU A 197 -14.54 2.04 13.01
CA GLU A 197 -15.13 3.36 13.27
C GLU A 197 -14.66 4.44 12.28
N HIS A 198 -13.49 4.22 11.68
CA HIS A 198 -12.86 5.11 10.72
C HIS A 198 -13.35 4.94 9.29
N PHE A 199 -14.14 3.88 9.02
CA PHE A 199 -14.62 3.60 7.67
C PHE A 199 -15.62 4.63 7.16
N VAL A 200 -15.45 5.03 5.91
CA VAL A 200 -16.44 5.74 5.10
C VAL A 200 -16.32 5.29 3.65
N SER A 201 -17.47 5.10 2.99
CA SER A 201 -17.45 4.76 1.57
C SER A 201 -17.14 5.99 0.72
N PHE A 202 -16.42 5.76 -0.36
CA PHE A 202 -16.12 6.80 -1.35
C PHE A 202 -17.39 7.39 -1.98
N GLU A 203 -18.40 6.54 -2.23
CA GLU A 203 -19.69 7.00 -2.74
C GLU A 203 -20.39 7.98 -1.80
N LYS A 204 -20.29 7.76 -0.49
CA LYS A 204 -20.81 8.68 0.52
C LYS A 204 -20.02 9.99 0.54
N THR A 205 -18.70 9.91 0.47
CA THR A 205 -17.82 11.07 0.46
C THR A 205 -18.08 11.98 -0.75
N LEU A 206 -18.25 11.41 -1.93
CA LEU A 206 -18.52 12.19 -3.14
C LEU A 206 -19.99 12.48 -3.42
N GLY A 207 -20.91 11.87 -2.68
CA GLY A 207 -22.35 12.00 -2.93
C GLY A 207 -22.80 11.40 -4.27
N MET A 208 -22.12 10.38 -4.78
CA MET A 208 -22.40 9.76 -6.08
C MET A 208 -22.34 8.23 -6.01
N LYS A 209 -23.08 7.56 -6.89
CA LYS A 209 -22.97 6.12 -7.05
C LYS A 209 -21.94 5.79 -8.14
N LEU A 210 -21.01 4.92 -7.81
CA LEU A 210 -20.06 4.39 -8.79
C LEU A 210 -20.73 3.29 -9.59
N LYS A 211 -20.71 3.41 -10.90
CA LYS A 211 -21.06 2.30 -11.80
C LYS A 211 -19.87 1.34 -11.82
N SER A 212 -19.83 0.43 -10.89
CA SER A 212 -18.84 -0.64 -10.91
C SER A 212 -19.54 -1.97 -11.13
N PRO A 213 -19.16 -2.77 -12.13
CA PRO A 213 -19.49 -4.17 -12.13
C PRO A 213 -18.70 -4.80 -10.97
N PHE A 214 -19.38 -5.18 -9.92
CA PHE A 214 -18.78 -5.97 -8.86
C PHE A 214 -18.42 -7.34 -9.42
N ALA A 215 -17.15 -7.55 -9.72
CA ALA A 215 -16.65 -8.89 -9.87
C ALA A 215 -16.41 -9.50 -8.48
N TYR A 216 -16.69 -10.77 -8.37
CA TYR A 216 -16.62 -11.52 -7.12
C TYR A 216 -15.19 -11.57 -6.57
N GLY A 217 -15.04 -11.07 -5.37
CA GLY A 217 -13.84 -11.24 -4.54
C GLY A 217 -12.73 -10.28 -4.87
N CYS A 218 -12.12 -9.65 -3.89
CA CYS A 218 -10.88 -8.92 -3.96
C CYS A 218 -10.97 -7.42 -4.26
N GLN A 219 -9.83 -6.83 -4.40
CA GLN A 219 -9.67 -5.38 -4.55
C GLN A 219 -10.02 -4.97 -5.99
N GLN A 220 -10.93 -4.04 -6.13
CA GLN A 220 -11.25 -3.45 -7.43
C GLN A 220 -10.55 -2.12 -7.60
N TRP A 221 -10.07 -1.88 -8.81
CA TRP A 221 -9.48 -0.62 -9.22
C TRP A 221 -10.42 0.09 -10.17
N VAL A 222 -10.83 1.31 -9.83
CA VAL A 222 -11.72 2.13 -10.66
C VAL A 222 -10.99 3.39 -11.09
N ASP A 223 -10.99 3.68 -12.40
CA ASP A 223 -10.52 4.99 -12.88
C ASP A 223 -11.57 6.04 -12.50
N MET A 224 -11.16 7.00 -11.68
CA MET A 224 -12.03 8.02 -11.13
C MET A 224 -12.16 9.28 -12.00
N ARG A 225 -11.35 9.43 -13.05
CA ARG A 225 -11.38 10.63 -13.92
C ARG A 225 -12.75 10.90 -14.54
N PRO A 226 -13.56 9.89 -14.96
CA PRO A 226 -14.92 10.15 -15.43
C PRO A 226 -15.87 10.73 -14.37
N TYR A 227 -15.58 10.51 -13.08
CA TYR A 227 -16.41 10.96 -11.97
C TYR A 227 -15.93 12.26 -11.34
N ILE A 228 -14.63 12.53 -11.46
CA ILE A 228 -13.96 13.74 -10.93
C ILE A 228 -13.07 14.31 -12.03
N PRO A 229 -13.64 15.05 -13.01
CA PRO A 229 -12.87 15.59 -14.12
C PRO A 229 -11.96 16.75 -13.69
N GLY A 230 -11.01 17.09 -14.56
CA GLY A 230 -10.15 18.26 -14.37
C GLY A 230 -8.78 17.98 -13.76
N TYR A 231 -8.43 16.71 -13.51
CA TYR A 231 -7.12 16.32 -13.02
C TYR A 231 -6.22 15.79 -14.14
N LYS A 232 -4.91 16.10 -14.06
CA LYS A 232 -3.88 15.58 -14.96
C LYS A 232 -3.43 14.19 -14.57
N SER A 233 -3.46 13.89 -13.27
CA SER A 233 -3.09 12.59 -12.71
C SER A 233 -4.12 11.52 -13.07
N LYS A 234 -3.65 10.28 -13.18
CA LYS A 234 -4.52 9.09 -13.18
C LYS A 234 -5.05 8.89 -11.77
N LEU A 235 -6.36 9.00 -11.60
CA LEU A 235 -7.03 8.82 -10.31
C LEU A 235 -7.58 7.39 -10.21
N LEU A 236 -7.07 6.63 -9.25
CA LEU A 236 -7.46 5.25 -9.02
C LEU A 236 -8.12 5.09 -7.64
N LEU A 237 -9.26 4.45 -7.60
CA LEU A 237 -9.91 4.04 -6.36
C LEU A 237 -9.66 2.54 -6.13
N LYS A 238 -9.08 2.20 -4.99
CA LYS A 238 -9.01 0.84 -4.46
C LYS A 238 -10.16 0.63 -3.49
N ARG A 239 -11.03 -0.32 -3.80
CA ARG A 239 -12.15 -0.74 -2.94
C ARG A 239 -11.92 -2.16 -2.47
N SER A 240 -12.23 -2.41 -1.20
CA SER A 240 -12.37 -3.76 -0.69
C SER A 240 -13.73 -4.31 -1.12
N CYS A 241 -13.77 -5.58 -1.51
CA CYS A 241 -15.03 -6.21 -1.86
C CYS A 241 -15.85 -6.48 -0.60
N PHE A 242 -17.04 -5.86 -0.53
CA PHE A 242 -17.97 -6.06 0.58
C PHE A 242 -18.33 -7.53 0.81
N LEU A 243 -18.51 -8.31 -0.27
CA LEU A 243 -18.82 -9.74 -0.18
C LEU A 243 -17.68 -10.57 0.41
N CYS A 244 -16.41 -10.18 0.17
CA CYS A 244 -15.27 -10.85 0.78
C CYS A 244 -15.23 -10.61 2.29
N GLU A 245 -15.53 -9.39 2.73
CA GLU A 245 -15.55 -9.04 4.15
C GLU A 245 -16.71 -9.68 4.88
N GLU A 246 -17.91 -9.69 4.29
CA GLU A 246 -19.06 -10.41 4.87
C GLU A 246 -18.81 -11.92 4.94
N THR A 247 -18.20 -12.49 3.93
CA THR A 247 -17.85 -13.90 3.91
C THR A 247 -16.77 -14.23 4.95
N LEU A 248 -15.76 -13.36 5.12
CA LEU A 248 -14.79 -13.50 6.18
C LEU A 248 -15.44 -13.40 7.57
N LYS A 249 -16.38 -12.47 7.79
CA LYS A 249 -17.13 -12.35 9.03
C LYS A 249 -18.00 -13.58 9.30
N ALA A 250 -18.73 -14.06 8.31
CA ALA A 250 -19.50 -15.29 8.41
C ALA A 250 -18.60 -16.51 8.70
N SER A 251 -17.40 -16.56 8.12
CA SER A 251 -16.41 -17.61 8.38
C SER A 251 -15.93 -17.60 9.82
N PHE A 252 -15.73 -16.43 10.41
CA PHE A 252 -15.39 -16.30 11.83
C PHE A 252 -16.55 -16.67 12.76
N MET A 253 -17.81 -16.54 12.33
CA MET A 253 -18.98 -16.91 13.11
C MET A 253 -19.34 -18.39 12.98
N ASP A 254 -19.19 -18.99 11.79
CA ASP A 254 -19.58 -20.38 11.47
C ASP A 254 -18.41 -21.38 11.48
N GLY A 255 -17.20 -20.94 11.77
CA GLY A 255 -16.02 -21.78 11.90
C GLY A 255 -15.42 -22.26 10.56
N VAL A 256 -14.38 -23.07 10.65
CA VAL A 256 -13.41 -23.49 9.62
C VAL A 256 -13.99 -23.93 8.25
N LYS A 257 -15.26 -24.31 8.14
CA LYS A 257 -15.87 -24.79 6.89
C LYS A 257 -16.01 -23.73 5.79
N VAL A 258 -16.27 -22.48 6.16
CA VAL A 258 -16.48 -21.41 5.17
C VAL A 258 -15.15 -20.87 4.66
N ILE A 259 -14.14 -20.74 5.53
CA ILE A 259 -12.79 -20.39 5.14
C ILE A 259 -12.24 -21.39 4.11
N ARG A 260 -12.44 -22.70 4.32
CA ARG A 260 -12.04 -23.73 3.33
C ARG A 260 -12.71 -23.58 1.97
N LYS A 261 -13.95 -23.15 1.90
CA LYS A 261 -14.69 -23.05 0.63
C LYS A 261 -14.23 -21.89 -0.26
N TYR A 262 -13.66 -20.82 0.33
CA TYR A 262 -13.18 -19.64 -0.40
C TYR A 262 -11.67 -19.65 -0.62
N LEU A 263 -10.90 -20.22 0.31
CA LEU A 263 -9.47 -20.52 0.11
C LEU A 263 -9.25 -21.63 -0.94
N LEU A 264 -10.30 -22.44 -1.24
CA LEU A 264 -10.26 -23.51 -2.23
C LEU A 264 -10.79 -23.11 -3.62
N ARG A 265 -11.21 -21.86 -3.86
CA ARG A 265 -11.17 -21.38 -5.24
C ARG A 265 -9.71 -21.32 -5.60
N PRO A 266 -9.27 -22.05 -6.64
CA PRO A 266 -7.90 -21.93 -7.07
C PRO A 266 -7.66 -20.44 -7.37
N ASN A 267 -6.95 -19.75 -6.51
CA ASN A 267 -6.29 -18.52 -6.89
C ASN A 267 -5.48 -18.93 -8.12
N LYS A 268 -5.85 -18.43 -9.28
CA LYS A 268 -5.08 -18.67 -10.49
C LYS A 268 -3.71 -17.97 -10.42
N GLY A 269 -3.40 -17.31 -9.29
CA GLY A 269 -2.18 -16.60 -9.04
C GLY A 269 -1.44 -17.14 -7.82
N HIS A 270 -0.14 -16.93 -7.79
CA HIS A 270 0.72 -17.20 -6.64
C HIS A 270 0.79 -15.95 -5.77
N TYR A 271 0.45 -16.09 -4.49
CA TYR A 271 0.53 -15.02 -3.51
C TYR A 271 1.19 -15.56 -2.25
N ALA A 272 2.26 -14.94 -1.85
CA ALA A 272 3.00 -15.32 -0.65
C ALA A 272 3.44 -14.10 0.15
N VAL A 273 3.62 -14.28 1.45
CA VAL A 273 4.15 -13.27 2.36
C VAL A 273 5.51 -13.73 2.85
N VAL A 274 6.50 -12.85 2.71
CA VAL A 274 7.85 -13.04 3.26
C VAL A 274 8.01 -12.10 4.44
N TYR A 275 8.40 -12.62 5.57
CA TYR A 275 8.58 -11.84 6.80
C TYR A 275 10.03 -11.35 6.95
N GLU A 276 10.27 -10.50 7.93
CA GLU A 276 11.53 -9.81 8.20
C GLU A 276 12.73 -10.73 8.46
N ASP A 277 12.48 -11.99 8.83
CA ASP A 277 13.50 -13.05 9.02
C ASP A 277 13.69 -13.95 7.81
N GLY A 278 12.99 -13.64 6.70
CA GLY A 278 12.99 -14.45 5.49
C GLY A 278 12.03 -15.64 5.52
N SER A 279 11.24 -15.82 6.55
CA SER A 279 10.22 -16.90 6.58
C SER A 279 9.12 -16.64 5.57
N LEU A 280 8.61 -17.72 4.94
CA LEU A 280 7.60 -17.68 3.88
C LEU A 280 6.27 -18.23 4.38
N ALA A 281 5.18 -17.53 4.09
CA ALA A 281 3.82 -17.97 4.37
C ALA A 281 2.90 -17.77 3.16
N ASN A 282 1.85 -18.61 3.06
CA ASN A 282 0.84 -18.54 2.00
C ASN A 282 -0.27 -17.52 2.29
N GLY A 283 0.09 -16.40 2.89
CA GLY A 283 -0.83 -15.31 3.26
C GLY A 283 -0.43 -14.66 4.57
N TRP A 284 -1.11 -13.57 4.91
CA TRP A 284 -0.93 -12.84 6.17
C TRP A 284 -1.43 -13.68 7.36
N VAL A 285 -0.57 -13.92 8.35
CA VAL A 285 -0.85 -14.73 9.55
C VAL A 285 -1.20 -13.86 10.74
#